data_768f3e8da2778ef2c81a7c83aef28bfe
#
_entry.id   768f3e8da2778ef2c81a7c83aef28bfe
#
_cell.length_a   1.000
_cell.length_b   1.000
_cell.length_c   1.000
_cell.angle_alpha   90.00
_cell.angle_beta   90.00
_cell.angle_gamma   90.00
#
_symmetry.space_group_name_H-M   'P 1'
#
loop_
_entity.id
_entity.type
_entity.pdbx_description
1 polymer ?
#
loop_
_entity_poly.entity_id
_entity_poly.type
_entity_poly.pdbx_seq_one_letter_code
_entity_poly.pdbx_strand_id
1 'polypeptide(L)'
;MLRQLVGDAVTIPVILKFYMADQNIRDTVYGKKKFRFSSEQAINIAVTVVSVAALGIAVNNIIAMTSLIQASEGFQTANQAFFAGAAVYEFLGSCFLIPIAEELLFRGVVYQRLKLMLGVAPAIICSALIFGLVHANLVQFLYAAVLGCLLAFLYEKTGFFYVPVLGHIAANTEIGRAHV
;
A
#
# COMPACT_ATOMS: atom_id res chain seq x y z
N MET A 1 15.58 1.76 -12.77
CA MET A 1 14.37 1.53 -13.58
C MET A 1 14.32 0.15 -14.23
N LEU A 2 15.18 -0.22 -15.20
CA LEU A 2 15.13 -1.54 -15.85
C LEU A 2 15.24 -2.72 -14.86
N ARG A 3 16.11 -2.64 -13.86
CA ARG A 3 16.23 -3.63 -12.79
C ARG A 3 14.94 -3.80 -12.00
N GLN A 4 14.25 -2.72 -11.71
CA GLN A 4 13.00 -2.72 -10.96
C GLN A 4 11.87 -3.33 -11.78
N LEU A 5 11.72 -2.91 -13.05
CA LEU A 5 10.73 -3.49 -13.97
C LEU A 5 10.95 -5.00 -14.20
N VAL A 6 12.20 -5.45 -14.32
CA VAL A 6 12.52 -6.88 -14.41
C VAL A 6 12.23 -7.61 -13.10
N GLY A 7 12.54 -7.00 -11.95
CA GLY A 7 12.19 -7.52 -10.64
C GLY A 7 10.66 -7.69 -10.50
N ASP A 8 9.92 -6.65 -10.82
CA ASP A 8 8.45 -6.65 -10.72
C ASP A 8 7.80 -7.65 -11.69
N ALA A 9 8.35 -7.79 -12.92
CA ALA A 9 7.86 -8.75 -13.90
C ALA A 9 7.99 -10.22 -13.45
N VAL A 10 8.95 -10.53 -12.58
CA VAL A 10 9.11 -11.87 -11.98
C VAL A 10 8.32 -11.97 -10.68
N THR A 11 8.37 -10.95 -9.85
CA THR A 11 7.81 -10.96 -8.50
C THR A 11 6.28 -10.92 -8.51
N ILE A 12 5.68 -10.08 -9.37
CA ILE A 12 4.21 -9.94 -9.45
C ILE A 12 3.53 -11.28 -9.81
N PRO A 13 3.95 -12.06 -10.83
CA PRO A 13 3.34 -13.37 -11.11
C PRO A 13 3.44 -14.35 -9.95
N VAL A 14 4.56 -14.33 -9.21
CA VAL A 14 4.74 -15.21 -8.03
C VAL A 14 3.78 -14.80 -6.91
N ILE A 15 3.72 -13.52 -6.59
CA ILE A 15 2.79 -13.01 -5.56
C ILE A 15 1.34 -13.29 -5.98
N LEU A 16 1.01 -13.05 -7.23
CA LEU A 16 -0.34 -13.30 -7.77
C LEU A 16 -0.74 -14.76 -7.64
N LYS A 17 0.18 -15.70 -7.88
CA LYS A 17 -0.05 -17.14 -7.67
C LYS A 17 -0.42 -17.45 -6.22
N PHE A 18 0.33 -16.91 -5.25
CA PHE A 18 0.01 -17.09 -3.83
C PHE A 18 -1.32 -16.44 -3.47
N TYR A 19 -1.55 -15.20 -3.91
CA TYR A 19 -2.81 -14.50 -3.71
C TYR A 19 -4.01 -15.29 -4.25
N MET A 20 -3.91 -15.80 -5.48
CA MET A 20 -5.01 -16.59 -6.09
C MET A 20 -5.25 -17.90 -5.35
N ALA A 21 -4.18 -18.59 -4.91
CA ALA A 21 -4.30 -19.82 -4.12
C ALA A 21 -5.00 -19.54 -2.79
N ASP A 22 -4.57 -18.52 -2.06
CA ASP A 22 -5.18 -18.11 -0.78
C ASP A 22 -6.62 -17.61 -0.99
N GLN A 23 -6.91 -16.91 -2.10
CA GLN A 23 -8.25 -16.46 -2.45
C GLN A 23 -9.20 -17.64 -2.72
N ASN A 24 -8.74 -18.65 -3.46
CA ASN A 24 -9.54 -19.85 -3.73
C ASN A 24 -9.91 -20.58 -2.43
N ILE A 25 -8.99 -20.68 -1.48
CA ILE A 25 -9.27 -21.27 -0.18
C ILE A 25 -10.33 -20.45 0.57
N ARG A 26 -10.18 -19.12 0.61
CA ARG A 26 -11.16 -18.23 1.26
C ARG A 26 -12.55 -18.31 0.62
N ASP A 27 -12.61 -18.30 -0.71
CA ASP A 27 -13.85 -18.41 -1.46
C ASP A 27 -14.56 -19.75 -1.21
N THR A 28 -13.79 -20.82 -1.01
CA THR A 28 -14.34 -22.16 -0.68
C THR A 28 -14.89 -22.20 0.75
N VAL A 29 -14.17 -21.58 1.72
CA VAL A 29 -14.52 -21.64 3.15
C VAL A 29 -15.63 -20.64 3.52
N TYR A 30 -15.54 -19.40 3.00
CA TYR A 30 -16.41 -18.29 3.41
C TYR A 30 -17.43 -17.87 2.35
N GLY A 31 -17.41 -18.52 1.18
CA GLY A 31 -18.22 -18.14 0.03
C GLY A 31 -17.63 -16.94 -0.73
N LYS A 32 -17.89 -16.94 -2.03
CA LYS A 32 -17.38 -15.92 -2.95
C LYS A 32 -18.12 -14.60 -2.76
N LYS A 33 -17.43 -13.54 -2.36
CA LYS A 33 -18.01 -12.19 -2.36
C LYS A 33 -18.24 -11.72 -3.80
N LYS A 34 -19.51 -11.46 -4.15
CA LYS A 34 -19.84 -10.90 -5.47
C LYS A 34 -19.69 -9.38 -5.43
N PHE A 35 -18.89 -8.86 -6.35
CA PHE A 35 -18.87 -7.43 -6.60
C PHE A 35 -20.17 -7.01 -7.24
N ARG A 36 -20.87 -6.05 -6.63
CA ARG A 36 -22.05 -5.41 -7.21
C ARG A 36 -21.90 -3.90 -6.99
N PHE A 37 -21.69 -3.18 -8.08
CA PHE A 37 -21.57 -1.72 -7.99
C PHE A 37 -22.88 -1.14 -7.46
N SER A 38 -22.78 -0.41 -6.35
CA SER A 38 -23.89 0.28 -5.70
C SER A 38 -23.46 1.67 -5.27
N SER A 39 -24.42 2.54 -4.98
CA SER A 39 -24.12 3.86 -4.41
C SER A 39 -23.36 3.78 -3.08
N GLU A 40 -23.64 2.77 -2.27
CA GLU A 40 -22.92 2.50 -1.03
C GLU A 40 -21.44 2.17 -1.29
N GLN A 41 -21.16 1.36 -2.30
CA GLN A 41 -19.76 1.06 -2.67
C GLN A 41 -19.04 2.26 -3.24
N ALA A 42 -19.72 3.09 -4.03
CA ALA A 42 -19.14 4.34 -4.53
C ALA A 42 -18.78 5.29 -3.37
N ILE A 43 -19.66 5.41 -2.38
CA ILE A 43 -19.40 6.19 -1.16
C ILE A 43 -18.21 5.61 -0.39
N ASN A 44 -18.17 4.29 -0.21
CA ASN A 44 -17.06 3.63 0.49
C ASN A 44 -15.71 3.84 -0.20
N ILE A 45 -15.68 3.80 -1.54
CA ILE A 45 -14.47 4.12 -2.32
C ILE A 45 -14.07 5.58 -2.10
N ALA A 46 -15.02 6.52 -2.24
CA ALA A 46 -14.75 7.94 -2.07
C ALA A 46 -14.24 8.25 -0.65
N VAL A 47 -14.90 7.73 0.38
CA VAL A 47 -14.47 7.88 1.79
C VAL A 47 -13.08 7.28 1.99
N THR A 48 -12.79 6.11 1.41
CA THR A 48 -11.47 5.49 1.49
C THR A 48 -10.39 6.37 0.89
N VAL A 49 -10.58 6.81 -0.36
CA VAL A 49 -9.62 7.66 -1.07
C VAL A 49 -9.36 8.95 -0.30
N VAL A 50 -10.42 9.63 0.13
CA VAL A 50 -10.29 10.89 0.89
C VAL A 50 -9.60 10.66 2.24
N SER A 51 -9.99 9.62 2.98
CA SER A 51 -9.39 9.33 4.30
C SER A 51 -7.91 8.97 4.21
N VAL A 52 -7.53 8.16 3.22
CA VAL A 52 -6.13 7.75 3.03
C VAL A 52 -5.29 8.93 2.55
N ALA A 53 -5.78 9.73 1.61
CA ALA A 53 -5.09 10.94 1.16
C ALA A 53 -4.92 11.95 2.31
N ALA A 54 -5.98 12.22 3.06
CA ALA A 54 -5.92 13.14 4.21
C ALA A 54 -4.94 12.66 5.30
N LEU A 55 -4.95 11.36 5.62
CA LEU A 55 -3.99 10.79 6.57
C LEU A 55 -2.56 10.88 6.02
N GLY A 56 -2.36 10.58 4.73
CA GLY A 56 -1.06 10.71 4.07
C GLY A 56 -0.49 12.11 4.17
N ILE A 57 -1.29 13.13 3.84
CA ILE A 57 -0.92 14.55 3.97
C ILE A 57 -0.60 14.89 5.44
N ALA A 58 -1.45 14.47 6.38
CA ALA A 58 -1.24 14.76 7.79
C ALA A 58 0.07 14.15 8.32
N VAL A 59 0.34 12.88 8.03
CA VAL A 59 1.57 12.20 8.46
C VAL A 59 2.80 12.83 7.80
N ASN A 60 2.72 13.12 6.50
CA ASN A 60 3.82 13.78 5.79
C ASN A 60 4.13 15.17 6.40
N ASN A 61 3.12 15.98 6.69
CA ASN A 61 3.29 17.28 7.33
C ASN A 61 3.90 17.16 8.74
N ILE A 62 3.43 16.20 9.54
CA ILE A 62 4.00 15.95 10.87
C ILE A 62 5.49 15.57 10.76
N ILE A 63 5.84 14.69 9.83
CA ILE A 63 7.25 14.30 9.61
C ILE A 63 8.07 15.51 9.12
N ALA A 64 7.52 16.32 8.21
CA ALA A 64 8.17 17.52 7.69
C ALA A 64 8.43 18.61 8.75
N MET A 65 7.64 18.65 9.82
CA MET A 65 7.87 19.54 10.98
C MET A 65 9.05 19.08 11.87
N THR A 66 9.57 17.89 11.62
CA THR A 66 10.73 17.34 12.34
C THR A 66 11.99 17.44 11.50
N SER A 67 13.18 17.25 12.13
CA SER A 67 14.45 17.15 11.41
C SER A 67 14.69 15.76 10.77
N LEU A 68 13.72 14.85 10.81
CA LEU A 68 13.89 13.47 10.35
C LEU A 68 14.19 13.38 8.85
N ILE A 69 13.55 14.23 8.03
CA ILE A 69 13.78 14.26 6.58
C ILE A 69 15.25 14.62 6.28
N GLN A 70 15.75 15.67 6.94
CA GLN A 70 17.13 16.13 6.75
C GLN A 70 18.16 15.14 7.31
N ALA A 71 17.84 14.45 8.40
CA ALA A 71 18.71 13.50 9.05
C ALA A 71 18.72 12.11 8.39
N SER A 72 17.77 11.80 7.51
CA SER A 72 17.64 10.49 6.90
C SER A 72 18.31 10.44 5.51
N GLU A 73 19.59 10.05 5.46
CA GLU A 73 20.32 9.84 4.20
C GLU A 73 19.60 8.81 3.30
N GLY A 74 19.06 7.74 3.89
CA GLY A 74 18.29 6.72 3.16
C GLY A 74 17.06 7.30 2.48
N PHE A 75 16.33 8.21 3.13
CA PHE A 75 15.20 8.90 2.53
C PHE A 75 15.64 9.83 1.40
N GLN A 76 16.69 10.63 1.61
CA GLN A 76 17.21 11.53 0.59
C GLN A 76 17.66 10.77 -0.66
N THR A 77 18.36 9.64 -0.48
CA THR A 77 18.80 8.77 -1.58
C THR A 77 17.61 8.17 -2.33
N ALA A 78 16.59 7.68 -1.62
CA ALA A 78 15.37 7.15 -2.22
C ALA A 78 14.61 8.23 -3.00
N ASN A 79 14.51 9.44 -2.45
CA ASN A 79 13.85 10.57 -3.08
C ASN A 79 14.59 11.02 -4.36
N GLN A 80 15.91 11.13 -4.32
CA GLN A 80 16.72 11.44 -5.50
C GLN A 80 16.56 10.37 -6.59
N ALA A 81 16.58 9.09 -6.21
CA ALA A 81 16.37 7.99 -7.15
C ALA A 81 14.98 8.02 -7.78
N PHE A 82 13.97 8.42 -7.01
CA PHE A 82 12.58 8.56 -7.48
C PHE A 82 12.44 9.65 -8.56
N PHE A 83 13.17 10.76 -8.46
CA PHE A 83 13.09 11.87 -9.43
C PHE A 83 14.18 11.84 -10.53
N ALA A 84 15.06 10.83 -10.54
CA ALA A 84 16.16 10.74 -11.49
C ALA A 84 15.76 10.26 -12.90
N GLY A 85 14.55 9.71 -13.07
CA GLY A 85 14.08 9.15 -14.33
C GLY A 85 13.15 10.06 -15.12
N ALA A 86 12.62 9.53 -16.24
CA ALA A 86 11.60 10.25 -17.00
C ALA A 86 10.29 10.26 -16.20
N ALA A 87 9.83 11.45 -15.80
CA ALA A 87 8.73 11.70 -14.88
C ALA A 87 7.45 10.86 -15.16
N VAL A 88 7.12 10.62 -16.43
CA VAL A 88 5.93 9.82 -16.81
C VAL A 88 6.08 8.35 -16.41
N TYR A 89 7.24 7.75 -16.63
CA TYR A 89 7.45 6.32 -16.28
C TYR A 89 7.55 6.11 -14.76
N GLU A 90 8.13 7.07 -14.06
CA GLU A 90 8.22 7.02 -12.61
C GLU A 90 6.87 7.24 -11.97
N PHE A 91 6.09 8.19 -12.47
CA PHE A 91 4.72 8.40 -12.02
C PHE A 91 3.85 7.16 -12.24
N LEU A 92 3.85 6.54 -13.42
CA LEU A 92 3.08 5.33 -13.69
C LEU A 92 3.55 4.14 -12.84
N GLY A 93 4.85 3.97 -12.67
CA GLY A 93 5.43 2.91 -11.85
C GLY A 93 5.07 3.08 -10.37
N SER A 94 5.43 4.23 -9.81
CA SER A 94 5.35 4.48 -8.36
C SER A 94 3.93 4.75 -7.87
N CYS A 95 3.10 5.40 -8.68
CA CYS A 95 1.72 5.72 -8.26
C CYS A 95 0.73 4.59 -8.58
N PHE A 96 1.02 3.67 -9.49
CA PHE A 96 0.08 2.63 -9.88
C PHE A 96 0.64 1.21 -9.75
N LEU A 97 1.74 0.87 -10.43
CA LEU A 97 2.20 -0.52 -10.48
C LEU A 97 2.73 -1.01 -9.13
N ILE A 98 3.57 -0.22 -8.48
CA ILE A 98 4.14 -0.56 -7.17
C ILE A 98 3.03 -0.69 -6.12
N PRO A 99 2.08 0.25 -5.94
CA PRO A 99 0.97 0.08 -5.02
C PRO A 99 0.15 -1.19 -5.25
N ILE A 100 -0.12 -1.55 -6.51
CA ILE A 100 -0.85 -2.78 -6.82
C ILE A 100 -0.06 -4.02 -6.36
N ALA A 101 1.24 -4.08 -6.66
CA ALA A 101 2.10 -5.19 -6.27
C ALA A 101 2.24 -5.29 -4.73
N GLU A 102 2.42 -4.16 -4.06
CA GLU A 102 2.53 -4.08 -2.61
C GLU A 102 1.23 -4.49 -1.93
N GLU A 103 0.08 -4.03 -2.40
CA GLU A 103 -1.20 -4.46 -1.82
C GLU A 103 -1.46 -5.95 -2.06
N LEU A 104 -1.09 -6.50 -3.23
CA LEU A 104 -1.17 -7.95 -3.47
C LEU A 104 -0.35 -8.73 -2.44
N LEU A 105 0.88 -8.28 -2.16
CA LEU A 105 1.74 -8.92 -1.18
C LEU A 105 1.24 -8.71 0.25
N PHE A 106 1.07 -7.44 0.67
CA PHE A 106 0.83 -7.13 2.08
C PHE A 106 -0.60 -7.38 2.52
N ARG A 107 -1.61 -7.02 1.72
CA ARG A 107 -3.04 -7.24 2.08
C ARG A 107 -3.55 -8.56 1.55
N GLY A 108 -3.12 -8.93 0.34
CA GLY A 108 -3.54 -10.16 -0.30
C GLY A 108 -2.96 -11.42 0.34
N VAL A 109 -1.69 -11.41 0.74
CA VAL A 109 -0.99 -12.58 1.27
C VAL A 109 -0.61 -12.41 2.74
N VAL A 110 0.27 -11.44 3.07
CA VAL A 110 0.85 -11.31 4.43
C VAL A 110 -0.24 -11.09 5.49
N TYR A 111 -1.07 -10.07 5.32
CA TYR A 111 -2.14 -9.76 6.26
C TYR A 111 -3.11 -10.94 6.44
N GLN A 112 -3.53 -11.57 5.34
CA GLN A 112 -4.49 -12.67 5.41
C GLN A 112 -3.94 -13.88 6.16
N ARG A 113 -2.67 -14.21 5.98
CA ARG A 113 -2.01 -15.31 6.70
C ARG A 113 -1.78 -14.96 8.17
N LEU A 114 -1.34 -13.74 8.47
CA LEU A 114 -1.21 -13.27 9.86
C LEU A 114 -2.56 -13.27 10.58
N LYS A 115 -3.63 -12.89 9.90
CA LYS A 115 -4.99 -12.90 10.46
C LYS A 115 -5.44 -14.29 10.90
N LEU A 116 -5.10 -15.34 10.14
CA LEU A 116 -5.40 -16.72 10.53
C LEU A 116 -4.65 -17.15 11.79
N MET A 117 -3.47 -16.60 12.04
CA MET A 117 -2.61 -16.98 13.17
C MET A 117 -2.87 -16.13 14.41
N LEU A 118 -3.07 -14.83 14.24
CA LEU A 118 -3.06 -13.82 15.31
C LEU A 118 -4.42 -13.15 15.56
N GLY A 119 -5.38 -13.36 14.66
CA GLY A 119 -6.62 -12.58 14.65
C GLY A 119 -6.46 -11.22 13.97
N VAL A 120 -7.57 -10.45 13.90
CA VAL A 120 -7.66 -9.24 13.06
C VAL A 120 -6.73 -8.11 13.53
N ALA A 121 -6.86 -7.66 14.77
CA ALA A 121 -6.16 -6.47 15.23
C ALA A 121 -4.62 -6.63 15.26
N PRO A 122 -4.05 -7.71 15.81
CA PRO A 122 -2.61 -7.93 15.73
C PRO A 122 -2.11 -8.09 14.29
N ALA A 123 -2.88 -8.73 13.41
CA ALA A 123 -2.50 -8.90 12.00
C ALA A 123 -2.43 -7.55 11.26
N ILE A 124 -3.34 -6.62 11.53
CA ILE A 124 -3.28 -5.25 10.99
C ILE A 124 -1.96 -4.60 11.38
N ILE A 125 -1.63 -4.61 12.67
CA ILE A 125 -0.41 -3.98 13.20
C ILE A 125 0.84 -4.65 12.63
N CYS A 126 0.94 -5.97 12.72
CA CYS A 126 2.12 -6.70 12.26
C CYS A 126 2.35 -6.53 10.75
N SER A 127 1.30 -6.63 9.93
CA SER A 127 1.44 -6.45 8.48
C SER A 127 1.84 -5.02 8.12
N ALA A 128 1.36 -4.02 8.85
CA ALA A 128 1.72 -2.63 8.65
C ALA A 128 3.17 -2.33 9.08
N LEU A 129 3.63 -2.91 10.18
CA LEU A 129 5.04 -2.79 10.60
C LEU A 129 5.99 -3.45 9.60
N ILE A 130 5.66 -4.65 9.12
CA ILE A 130 6.45 -5.33 8.08
C ILE A 130 6.46 -4.47 6.80
N PHE A 131 5.32 -3.92 6.40
CA PHE A 131 5.21 -3.02 5.25
C PHE A 131 6.09 -1.76 5.41
N GLY A 132 6.13 -1.17 6.58
CA GLY A 132 7.03 -0.05 6.88
C GLY A 132 8.51 -0.45 6.80
N LEU A 133 8.88 -1.61 7.38
CA LEU A 133 10.27 -2.06 7.47
C LEU A 133 10.92 -2.31 6.10
N VAL A 134 10.19 -2.76 5.10
CA VAL A 134 10.75 -3.02 3.76
C VAL A 134 11.20 -1.76 3.03
N HIS A 135 10.80 -0.57 3.48
CA HIS A 135 11.26 0.70 2.91
C HIS A 135 12.68 1.10 3.34
N ALA A 136 13.26 0.41 4.33
CA ALA A 136 14.66 0.51 4.76
C ALA A 136 15.13 1.92 5.19
N ASN A 137 14.23 2.86 5.47
CA ASN A 137 14.54 4.15 6.08
C ASN A 137 13.43 4.58 7.04
N LEU A 138 13.81 5.35 8.07
CA LEU A 138 12.91 5.70 9.18
C LEU A 138 11.73 6.58 8.74
N VAL A 139 11.94 7.50 7.80
CA VAL A 139 10.90 8.42 7.32
C VAL A 139 9.79 7.62 6.63
N GLN A 140 10.15 6.80 5.66
CA GLN A 140 9.18 5.96 4.95
C GLN A 140 8.60 4.87 5.85
N PHE A 141 9.39 4.33 6.80
CA PHE A 141 8.87 3.37 7.79
C PHE A 141 7.69 3.96 8.56
N LEU A 142 7.84 5.16 9.14
CA LEU A 142 6.78 5.80 9.92
C LEU A 142 5.54 6.07 9.06
N TYR A 143 5.75 6.63 7.89
CA TYR A 143 4.67 6.92 6.94
C TYR A 143 3.94 5.65 6.51
N ALA A 144 4.68 4.65 6.02
CA ALA A 144 4.12 3.42 5.49
C ALA A 144 3.46 2.56 6.58
N ALA A 145 3.99 2.53 7.80
CA ALA A 145 3.37 1.79 8.91
C ALA A 145 2.00 2.38 9.27
N VAL A 146 1.88 3.71 9.37
CA VAL A 146 0.60 4.38 9.68
C VAL A 146 -0.42 4.15 8.56
N LEU A 147 -0.03 4.40 7.31
CA LEU A 147 -0.91 4.12 6.16
C LEU A 147 -1.23 2.64 6.04
N GLY A 148 -0.26 1.78 6.30
CA GLY A 148 -0.40 0.35 6.30
C GLY A 148 -1.50 -0.15 7.24
N CYS A 149 -1.59 0.41 8.44
CA CYS A 149 -2.66 0.11 9.38
C CYS A 149 -4.04 0.50 8.81
N LEU A 150 -4.17 1.69 8.25
CA LEU A 150 -5.43 2.16 7.66
C LEU A 150 -5.84 1.30 6.48
N LEU A 151 -4.94 1.00 5.55
CA LEU A 151 -5.23 0.19 4.36
C LEU A 151 -5.64 -1.25 4.74
N ALA A 152 -4.96 -1.87 5.71
CA ALA A 152 -5.34 -3.19 6.22
C ALA A 152 -6.71 -3.17 6.92
N PHE A 153 -7.01 -2.13 7.71
CA PHE A 153 -8.31 -1.93 8.34
C PHE A 153 -9.42 -1.76 7.31
N LEU A 154 -9.22 -0.94 6.28
CA LEU A 154 -10.20 -0.72 5.21
C LEU A 154 -10.44 -2.00 4.40
N TYR A 155 -9.39 -2.77 4.13
CA TYR A 155 -9.52 -4.09 3.51
C TYR A 155 -10.36 -5.04 4.35
N GLU A 156 -10.11 -5.10 5.65
CA GLU A 156 -10.90 -5.94 6.57
C GLU A 156 -12.37 -5.53 6.61
N LYS A 157 -12.65 -4.25 6.70
CA LYS A 157 -14.02 -3.71 6.78
C LYS A 157 -14.82 -3.93 5.51
N THR A 158 -14.22 -3.69 4.36
CA THR A 158 -14.90 -3.79 3.07
C THR A 158 -14.86 -5.19 2.48
N GLY A 159 -13.76 -5.91 2.70
CA GLY A 159 -13.47 -7.23 2.13
C GLY A 159 -13.20 -7.19 0.62
N PHE A 160 -13.02 -6.00 0.03
CA PHE A 160 -12.71 -5.83 -1.38
C PHE A 160 -11.27 -5.36 -1.58
N PHE A 161 -10.51 -6.12 -2.37
CA PHE A 161 -9.09 -5.86 -2.62
C PHE A 161 -8.81 -4.52 -3.30
N TYR A 162 -9.69 -4.07 -4.18
CA TYR A 162 -9.51 -2.78 -4.87
C TYR A 162 -9.54 -1.57 -3.93
N VAL A 163 -10.14 -1.69 -2.74
CA VAL A 163 -10.26 -0.58 -1.78
C VAL A 163 -8.89 -0.11 -1.26
N PRO A 164 -8.05 -0.98 -0.67
CA PRO A 164 -6.72 -0.56 -0.26
C PRO A 164 -5.83 -0.17 -1.45
N VAL A 165 -5.97 -0.80 -2.62
CA VAL A 165 -5.24 -0.42 -3.84
C VAL A 165 -5.54 1.03 -4.24
N LEU A 166 -6.81 1.42 -4.32
CA LEU A 166 -7.20 2.80 -4.67
C LEU A 166 -6.74 3.81 -3.61
N GLY A 167 -6.84 3.45 -2.33
CA GLY A 167 -6.32 4.28 -1.24
C GLY A 167 -4.82 4.50 -1.34
N HIS A 168 -4.06 3.44 -1.60
CA HIS A 168 -2.61 3.51 -1.74
C HIS A 168 -2.18 4.33 -2.97
N ILE A 169 -2.83 4.14 -4.12
CA ILE A 169 -2.63 4.96 -5.31
C ILE A 169 -2.87 6.44 -4.99
N ALA A 170 -3.95 6.77 -4.28
CA ALA A 170 -4.24 8.14 -3.88
C ALA A 170 -3.12 8.72 -2.99
N ALA A 171 -2.64 7.97 -1.99
CA ALA A 171 -1.55 8.41 -1.14
C ALA A 171 -0.25 8.69 -1.92
N ASN A 172 0.15 7.78 -2.81
CA ASN A 172 1.37 7.96 -3.60
C ASN A 172 1.25 9.11 -4.63
N THR A 173 0.05 9.32 -5.16
CA THR A 173 -0.20 10.46 -6.08
C THR A 173 -0.07 11.80 -5.35
N GLU A 174 -0.54 11.90 -4.10
CA GLU A 174 -0.41 13.12 -3.29
C GLU A 174 1.05 13.39 -2.90
N ILE A 175 1.83 12.36 -2.55
CA ILE A 175 3.27 12.51 -2.25
C ILE A 175 4.01 12.99 -3.51
N GLY A 176 3.74 12.42 -4.68
CA GLY A 176 4.33 12.84 -5.94
C GLY A 176 4.03 14.31 -6.28
N ARG A 177 2.83 14.81 -5.92
CA ARG A 177 2.45 16.22 -6.09
C ARG A 177 3.14 17.19 -5.11
N ALA A 178 3.39 16.75 -3.90
CA ALA A 178 3.99 17.60 -2.87
C ALA A 178 5.48 17.92 -3.13
N HIS A 179 6.09 17.25 -4.11
CA HIS A 179 7.51 17.37 -4.44
C HIS A 179 7.75 17.95 -5.85
N VAL A 180 6.68 18.37 -6.56
CA VAL A 180 6.71 19.12 -7.82
C VAL A 180 6.40 20.58 -7.57
#